data_df7c0e16affc80131b8470ca8818c5a7
#
_entry.id   df7c0e16affc80131b8470ca8818c5a7
#
_cell.length_a   1.000
_cell.length_b   1.000
_cell.length_c   1.000
_cell.angle_alpha   90.00
_cell.angle_beta   90.00
_cell.angle_gamma   90.00
#
_symmetry.space_group_name_H-M   'P 1'
#
loop_
_entity.id
_entity.type
_entity.pdbx_description
1 polymer ?
#
loop_
_entity_poly.entity_id
_entity_poly.type
_entity_poly.pdbx_seq_one_letter_code
_entity_poly.pdbx_strand_id
1 'polypeptide(L)'
;MRQYLGLLKRILDEGVDRDDRTGTGTRAVFGHQLRFDLADGFPLLTTKHLHIKSIVHELLWFISGETNIRYLQDNGVSIWDEWADENGDLGPVYGKQWRHWQTPDGRKIDQLGELIEMIKVNPNSRRLMLTAWNPADVQNMALPPCHCLFQFQVANGRLSCQLYQRSADSFLGVPFNIASYALLTHMIAAICGLKAGEFIHTLGDAHLYANHFDQARQQLKRQPTELPNLLIHRVPKRIDDFKYEDFEIVNYIAAPHISAPIAV
;
A
#
# COMPACT_ATOMS: atom_id res chain seq x y z
N MET A 1 6.79 -14.54 3.29
CA MET A 1 5.32 -14.27 3.39
C MET A 1 4.59 -15.07 4.49
N ARG A 2 5.32 -15.73 5.37
CA ARG A 2 4.71 -16.45 6.52
C ARG A 2 4.01 -15.51 7.50
N GLN A 3 4.52 -14.28 7.65
CA GLN A 3 3.93 -13.23 8.49
C GLN A 3 2.48 -12.93 8.07
N TYR A 4 2.23 -12.81 6.77
CA TYR A 4 0.89 -12.57 6.24
C TYR A 4 -0.06 -13.77 6.50
N LEU A 5 0.41 -15.01 6.30
CA LEU A 5 -0.39 -16.19 6.64
C LEU A 5 -0.68 -16.25 8.15
N GLY A 6 0.26 -15.82 8.98
CA GLY A 6 0.06 -15.68 10.43
C GLY A 6 -1.06 -14.70 10.77
N LEU A 7 -1.17 -13.57 10.04
CA LEU A 7 -2.27 -12.62 10.18
C LEU A 7 -3.62 -13.27 9.85
N LEU A 8 -3.74 -13.94 8.68
CA LEU A 8 -4.98 -14.62 8.30
C LEU A 8 -5.41 -15.67 9.34
N LYS A 9 -4.44 -16.47 9.80
CA LYS A 9 -4.69 -17.46 10.84
C LYS A 9 -5.18 -16.80 12.13
N ARG A 10 -4.50 -15.76 12.60
CA ARG A 10 -4.86 -15.03 13.81
C ARG A 10 -6.28 -14.46 13.74
N ILE A 11 -6.67 -13.86 12.59
CA ILE A 11 -8.04 -13.32 12.43
C ILE A 11 -9.07 -14.46 12.50
N LEU A 12 -8.82 -15.60 11.85
CA LEU A 12 -9.75 -16.72 11.85
C LEU A 12 -9.91 -17.37 13.23
N ASP A 13 -8.81 -17.46 14.01
CA ASP A 13 -8.77 -18.16 15.28
C ASP A 13 -9.17 -17.28 16.47
N GLU A 14 -8.75 -16.02 16.48
CA GLU A 14 -8.83 -15.11 17.62
C GLU A 14 -9.74 -13.88 17.37
N GLY A 15 -10.12 -13.65 16.11
CA GLY A 15 -10.90 -12.48 15.73
C GLY A 15 -12.32 -12.51 16.28
N VAL A 16 -12.88 -11.31 16.49
CA VAL A 16 -14.26 -11.10 16.93
C VAL A 16 -15.12 -10.76 15.71
N ASP A 17 -16.28 -11.42 15.60
CA ASP A 17 -17.26 -11.13 14.55
C ASP A 17 -17.92 -9.78 14.82
N ARG A 18 -18.06 -8.98 13.77
CA ARG A 18 -18.63 -7.62 13.83
C ARG A 18 -19.47 -7.34 12.59
N ASP A 19 -20.51 -6.57 12.78
CA ASP A 19 -21.22 -5.96 11.68
C ASP A 19 -20.36 -4.89 11.01
N ASP A 20 -20.59 -4.66 9.74
CA ASP A 20 -19.88 -3.64 8.95
C ASP A 20 -20.86 -2.85 8.06
N ARG A 21 -20.35 -1.75 7.48
CA ARG A 21 -21.15 -0.85 6.63
C ARG A 21 -21.77 -1.54 5.42
N THR A 22 -21.13 -2.59 4.89
CA THR A 22 -21.59 -3.30 3.69
C THR A 22 -22.65 -4.36 4.00
N GLY A 23 -22.90 -4.66 5.28
CA GLY A 23 -23.80 -5.73 5.70
C GLY A 23 -23.27 -7.15 5.48
N THR A 24 -22.03 -7.29 4.99
CA THR A 24 -21.38 -8.60 4.78
C THR A 24 -20.96 -9.25 6.10
N GLY A 25 -20.63 -8.43 7.09
CA GLY A 25 -20.02 -8.84 8.34
C GLY A 25 -18.51 -9.08 8.19
N THR A 26 -17.79 -8.90 9.28
CA THR A 26 -16.35 -9.11 9.33
C THR A 26 -15.93 -9.87 10.57
N ARG A 27 -14.78 -10.54 10.50
CA ARG A 27 -14.05 -11.01 11.68
C ARG A 27 -12.75 -10.24 11.79
N ALA A 28 -12.48 -9.62 12.94
CA ALA A 28 -11.40 -8.68 13.10
C ALA A 28 -10.56 -8.90 14.36
N VAL A 29 -9.27 -8.57 14.27
CA VAL A 29 -8.40 -8.33 15.40
C VAL A 29 -7.98 -6.86 15.40
N PHE A 30 -7.89 -6.24 16.56
CA PHE A 30 -7.43 -4.86 16.68
C PHE A 30 -5.97 -4.81 17.10
N GLY A 31 -5.16 -4.19 16.25
CA GLY A 31 -3.71 -4.09 16.45
C GLY A 31 -2.94 -5.35 16.00
N HIS A 32 -2.24 -5.23 14.88
CA HIS A 32 -1.31 -6.25 14.38
C HIS A 32 -0.16 -5.58 13.63
N GLN A 33 1.03 -6.18 13.69
CA GLN A 33 2.18 -5.66 12.95
C GLN A 33 2.85 -6.79 12.16
N LEU A 34 3.14 -6.49 10.89
CA LEU A 34 3.92 -7.32 10.00
C LEU A 34 5.28 -6.65 9.74
N ARG A 35 6.34 -7.45 9.55
CA ARG A 35 7.68 -6.95 9.20
C ARG A 35 8.24 -7.76 8.05
N PHE A 36 8.86 -7.04 7.10
CA PHE A 36 9.49 -7.60 5.92
C PHE A 36 10.87 -6.95 5.73
N ASP A 37 11.95 -7.72 5.83
CA ASP A 37 13.26 -7.24 5.40
C ASP A 37 13.28 -7.26 3.86
N LEU A 38 13.43 -6.08 3.25
CA LEU A 38 13.42 -5.96 1.80
C LEU A 38 14.71 -6.47 1.14
N ALA A 39 15.71 -6.85 1.95
CA ALA A 39 16.89 -7.54 1.46
C ALA A 39 16.63 -9.04 1.20
N ASP A 40 15.60 -9.62 1.82
CA ASP A 40 15.23 -11.04 1.62
C ASP A 40 14.48 -11.26 0.28
N GLY A 41 14.12 -10.19 -0.42
CA GLY A 41 13.35 -10.19 -1.66
C GLY A 41 12.16 -9.25 -1.60
N PHE A 42 11.46 -9.10 -2.72
CA PHE A 42 10.28 -8.25 -2.81
C PHE A 42 9.06 -8.94 -2.18
N PRO A 43 8.38 -8.34 -1.17
CA PRO A 43 7.33 -9.00 -0.39
C PRO A 43 6.00 -9.08 -1.16
N LEU A 44 6.01 -9.80 -2.27
CA LEU A 44 4.85 -10.13 -3.07
C LEU A 44 4.34 -11.52 -2.71
N LEU A 45 3.04 -11.66 -2.49
CA LEU A 45 2.46 -12.94 -2.12
C LEU A 45 2.73 -14.03 -3.15
N THR A 46 3.19 -15.20 -2.68
CA THR A 46 3.40 -16.39 -3.51
C THR A 46 2.32 -17.46 -3.28
N THR A 47 1.53 -17.34 -2.22
CA THR A 47 0.40 -18.26 -1.93
C THR A 47 -0.88 -17.95 -2.70
N LYS A 48 -0.96 -16.80 -3.35
CA LYS A 48 -1.90 -16.48 -4.43
C LYS A 48 -1.27 -15.45 -5.35
N HIS A 49 -1.54 -15.57 -6.65
CA HIS A 49 -1.05 -14.62 -7.64
C HIS A 49 -1.70 -13.24 -7.45
N LEU A 50 -0.88 -12.19 -7.48
CA LEU A 50 -1.32 -10.79 -7.43
C LEU A 50 -1.08 -10.10 -8.78
N HIS A 51 -1.95 -9.14 -9.11
CA HIS A 51 -1.86 -8.37 -10.36
C HIS A 51 -0.91 -7.18 -10.18
N ILE A 52 0.38 -7.41 -10.47
CA ILE A 52 1.48 -6.44 -10.29
C ILE A 52 1.20 -5.13 -11.01
N LYS A 53 0.65 -5.21 -12.23
CA LYS A 53 0.34 -4.02 -13.03
C LYS A 53 -0.54 -3.04 -12.28
N SER A 54 -1.59 -3.53 -11.62
CA SER A 54 -2.48 -2.66 -10.81
C SER A 54 -1.74 -2.00 -9.65
N ILE A 55 -0.87 -2.75 -8.95
CA ILE A 55 -0.11 -2.24 -7.80
C ILE A 55 0.82 -1.10 -8.23
N VAL A 56 1.56 -1.29 -9.33
CA VAL A 56 2.51 -0.29 -9.81
C VAL A 56 1.79 0.96 -10.31
N HIS A 57 0.75 0.80 -11.15
CA HIS A 57 0.00 1.95 -11.68
C HIS A 57 -0.75 2.72 -10.58
N GLU A 58 -1.33 2.03 -9.58
CA GLU A 58 -1.96 2.71 -8.45
C GLU A 58 -0.94 3.56 -7.67
N LEU A 59 0.25 3.03 -7.40
CA LEU A 59 1.29 3.78 -6.70
C LEU A 59 1.77 4.99 -7.52
N LEU A 60 1.99 4.83 -8.83
CA LEU A 60 2.36 5.94 -9.72
C LEU A 60 1.26 7.00 -9.78
N TRP A 61 0.00 6.59 -9.77
CA TRP A 61 -1.14 7.50 -9.71
C TRP A 61 -1.20 8.27 -8.38
N PHE A 62 -0.95 7.63 -7.23
CA PHE A 62 -0.81 8.36 -5.95
C PHE A 62 0.35 9.37 -5.99
N ILE A 63 1.50 8.96 -6.54
CA ILE A 63 2.68 9.82 -6.67
C ILE A 63 2.42 11.03 -7.56
N SER A 64 1.61 10.90 -8.61
CA SER A 64 1.27 12.03 -9.49
C SER A 64 0.39 13.10 -8.83
N GLY A 65 -0.26 12.77 -7.71
CA GLY A 65 -1.18 13.68 -7.01
C GLY A 65 -2.57 13.75 -7.63
N GLU A 66 -2.85 12.91 -8.61
CA GLU A 66 -4.14 12.85 -9.31
C GLU A 66 -5.22 12.20 -8.44
N THR A 67 -6.48 12.60 -8.69
CA THR A 67 -7.67 12.05 -8.03
C THR A 67 -8.64 11.41 -9.02
N ASN A 68 -8.46 11.70 -10.32
CA ASN A 68 -9.26 11.12 -11.39
C ASN A 68 -8.67 9.77 -11.84
N ILE A 69 -9.53 8.77 -11.99
CA ILE A 69 -9.12 7.39 -12.32
C ILE A 69 -8.79 7.16 -13.79
N ARG A 70 -8.91 8.16 -14.65
CA ARG A 70 -8.66 8.01 -16.11
C ARG A 70 -7.29 7.40 -16.40
N TYR A 71 -6.24 7.87 -15.72
CA TYR A 71 -4.91 7.27 -15.85
C TYR A 71 -4.91 5.76 -15.58
N LEU A 72 -5.62 5.32 -14.55
CA LEU A 72 -5.74 3.90 -14.21
C LEU A 72 -6.46 3.13 -15.30
N GLN A 73 -7.60 3.64 -15.78
CA GLN A 73 -8.41 3.04 -16.85
C GLN A 73 -7.65 2.96 -18.17
N ASP A 74 -6.93 4.01 -18.56
CA ASP A 74 -6.08 4.05 -19.77
C ASP A 74 -4.97 2.98 -19.72
N ASN A 75 -4.58 2.56 -18.52
CA ASN A 75 -3.62 1.49 -18.29
C ASN A 75 -4.28 0.13 -17.99
N GLY A 76 -5.61 0.01 -18.13
CA GLY A 76 -6.34 -1.24 -17.91
C GLY A 76 -6.40 -1.66 -16.44
N VAL A 77 -6.43 -0.69 -15.52
CA VAL A 77 -6.56 -0.88 -14.08
C VAL A 77 -7.90 -0.34 -13.62
N SER A 78 -8.75 -1.21 -13.05
CA SER A 78 -10.15 -0.93 -12.70
C SER A 78 -10.42 -0.97 -11.19
N ILE A 79 -9.39 -1.05 -10.35
CA ILE A 79 -9.54 -1.29 -8.92
C ILE A 79 -10.19 -0.13 -8.14
N TRP A 80 -10.43 1.02 -8.80
CA TRP A 80 -11.06 2.20 -8.23
C TRP A 80 -12.38 2.58 -8.91
N ASP A 81 -12.81 1.84 -9.97
CA ASP A 81 -13.99 2.19 -10.79
C ASP A 81 -15.29 2.26 -9.96
N GLU A 82 -15.43 1.40 -8.94
CA GLU A 82 -16.66 1.32 -8.13
C GLU A 82 -16.86 2.52 -7.18
N TRP A 83 -15.80 3.30 -6.92
CA TRP A 83 -15.86 4.45 -6.00
C TRP A 83 -15.84 5.80 -6.71
N ALA A 84 -15.49 5.82 -7.99
CA ALA A 84 -15.41 7.06 -8.76
C ALA A 84 -16.81 7.61 -9.09
N ASP A 85 -16.92 8.94 -9.12
CA ASP A 85 -18.13 9.60 -9.60
C ASP A 85 -18.28 9.46 -11.14
N GLU A 86 -19.34 10.04 -11.69
CA GLU A 86 -19.63 10.02 -13.13
C GLU A 86 -18.53 10.65 -14.02
N ASN A 87 -17.68 11.50 -13.43
CA ASN A 87 -16.54 12.14 -14.10
C ASN A 87 -15.23 11.38 -13.89
N GLY A 88 -15.27 10.29 -13.11
CA GLY A 88 -14.09 9.49 -12.75
C GLY A 88 -13.27 10.10 -11.60
N ASP A 89 -13.84 11.01 -10.80
CA ASP A 89 -13.14 11.63 -9.68
C ASP A 89 -13.47 10.92 -8.36
N LEU A 90 -12.48 10.86 -7.46
CA LEU A 90 -12.59 10.26 -6.13
C LEU A 90 -12.59 11.31 -5.00
N GLY A 91 -12.53 12.60 -5.35
CA GLY A 91 -12.31 13.65 -4.38
C GLY A 91 -10.85 13.69 -3.87
N PRO A 92 -10.58 14.41 -2.77
CA PRO A 92 -9.20 14.69 -2.34
C PRO A 92 -8.50 13.50 -1.67
N VAL A 93 -8.50 12.31 -2.31
CA VAL A 93 -7.90 11.07 -1.80
C VAL A 93 -6.37 11.10 -1.87
N TYR A 94 -5.72 10.13 -1.32
CA TYR A 94 -4.28 9.82 -1.21
C TYR A 94 -3.31 10.75 -1.95
N GLY A 95 -3.29 10.73 -3.29
CA GLY A 95 -2.38 11.51 -4.12
C GLY A 95 -2.51 13.01 -3.88
N LYS A 96 -3.75 13.50 -3.77
CA LYS A 96 -4.03 14.91 -3.43
C LYS A 96 -3.41 15.31 -2.11
N GLN A 97 -3.54 14.47 -1.08
CA GLN A 97 -2.98 14.75 0.24
C GLN A 97 -1.45 14.66 0.22
N TRP A 98 -0.88 13.70 -0.51
CA TRP A 98 0.57 13.52 -0.60
C TRP A 98 1.29 14.67 -1.28
N ARG A 99 0.67 15.24 -2.35
CA ARG A 99 1.33 16.17 -3.27
C ARG A 99 0.79 17.59 -3.23
N HIS A 100 -0.43 17.76 -2.77
CA HIS A 100 -1.17 19.03 -2.92
C HIS A 100 -2.01 19.33 -1.67
N TRP A 101 -1.48 19.02 -0.48
CA TRP A 101 -2.15 19.35 0.78
C TRP A 101 -2.41 20.85 0.85
N GLN A 102 -3.68 21.22 0.99
CA GLN A 102 -4.06 22.63 1.02
C GLN A 102 -4.12 23.16 2.45
N THR A 103 -3.43 24.27 2.70
CA THR A 103 -3.47 24.97 3.98
C THR A 103 -4.58 26.04 3.98
N PRO A 104 -5.06 26.48 5.17
CA PRO A 104 -6.10 27.52 5.25
C PRO A 104 -5.71 28.86 4.64
N ASP A 105 -4.43 29.17 4.54
CA ASP A 105 -3.89 30.38 3.90
C ASP A 105 -3.65 30.21 2.39
N GLY A 106 -4.10 29.10 1.79
CA GLY A 106 -4.07 28.85 0.35
C GLY A 106 -2.76 28.28 -0.19
N ARG A 107 -1.75 28.05 0.63
CA ARG A 107 -0.53 27.36 0.21
C ARG A 107 -0.81 25.89 -0.08
N LYS A 108 0.01 25.30 -0.95
CA LYS A 108 0.03 23.86 -1.21
C LYS A 108 1.33 23.29 -0.67
N ILE A 109 1.22 22.19 0.08
CA ILE A 109 2.37 21.43 0.62
C ILE A 109 2.51 20.15 -0.19
N ASP A 110 3.69 19.93 -0.75
CA ASP A 110 4.11 18.68 -1.37
C ASP A 110 4.81 17.81 -0.31
N GLN A 111 4.02 17.09 0.49
CA GLN A 111 4.55 16.27 1.58
C GLN A 111 5.57 15.24 1.08
N LEU A 112 5.34 14.61 -0.09
CA LEU A 112 6.22 13.59 -0.64
C LEU A 112 7.54 14.18 -1.13
N GLY A 113 7.48 15.31 -1.84
CA GLY A 113 8.67 16.03 -2.30
C GLY A 113 9.52 16.52 -1.13
N GLU A 114 8.90 17.17 -0.14
CA GLU A 114 9.58 17.65 1.08
C GLU A 114 10.21 16.50 1.88
N LEU A 115 9.51 15.37 1.97
CA LEU A 115 10.00 14.17 2.65
C LEU A 115 11.28 13.63 1.98
N ILE A 116 11.29 13.50 0.65
CA ILE A 116 12.44 13.01 -0.11
C ILE A 116 13.65 13.95 0.07
N GLU A 117 13.43 15.26 -0.03
CA GLU A 117 14.50 16.24 0.20
C GLU A 117 15.02 16.18 1.65
N MET A 118 14.13 16.00 2.63
CA MET A 118 14.53 15.85 4.02
C MET A 118 15.38 14.58 4.26
N ILE A 119 15.04 13.46 3.59
CA ILE A 119 15.87 12.23 3.65
C ILE A 119 17.30 12.51 3.14
N LYS A 120 17.45 13.27 2.07
CA LYS A 120 18.76 13.61 1.48
C LYS A 120 19.58 14.52 2.39
N VAL A 121 18.96 15.58 2.96
CA VAL A 121 19.70 16.62 3.69
C VAL A 121 19.80 16.34 5.18
N ASN A 122 18.87 15.60 5.77
CA ASN A 122 18.83 15.27 7.20
C ASN A 122 18.28 13.85 7.44
N PRO A 123 19.01 12.79 7.05
CA PRO A 123 18.53 11.41 7.17
C PRO A 123 18.26 10.96 8.61
N ASN A 124 18.80 11.63 9.61
CA ASN A 124 18.58 11.33 11.03
C ASN A 124 17.30 11.98 11.60
N SER A 125 16.54 12.73 10.79
CA SER A 125 15.31 13.36 11.22
C SER A 125 14.27 12.33 11.69
N ARG A 126 13.58 12.62 12.78
CA ARG A 126 12.42 11.84 13.25
C ARG A 126 11.11 12.34 12.65
N ARG A 127 11.18 13.31 11.73
CA ARG A 127 10.04 13.94 11.04
C ARG A 127 9.88 13.46 9.61
N LEU A 128 10.54 12.36 9.24
CA LEU A 128 10.44 11.74 7.92
C LEU A 128 9.09 11.01 7.82
N MET A 129 7.99 11.76 7.77
CA MET A 129 6.65 11.20 7.75
C MET A 129 5.72 11.96 6.82
N LEU A 130 4.68 11.27 6.36
CA LEU A 130 3.62 11.78 5.49
C LEU A 130 2.27 11.23 5.95
N THR A 131 1.22 12.06 5.88
CA THR A 131 -0.15 11.64 6.20
C THR A 131 -1.10 11.88 5.05
N ALA A 132 -1.98 10.90 4.79
CA ALA A 132 -3.12 11.06 3.89
C ALA A 132 -4.41 11.41 4.66
N TRP A 133 -4.42 11.25 5.99
CA TRP A 133 -5.57 11.52 6.83
C TRP A 133 -5.68 13.03 7.09
N ASN A 134 -6.59 13.69 6.40
CA ASN A 134 -6.91 15.11 6.57
C ASN A 134 -8.33 15.25 7.11
N PRO A 135 -8.52 15.61 8.41
CA PRO A 135 -9.85 15.74 9.00
C PRO A 135 -10.74 16.78 8.29
N ALA A 136 -10.15 17.79 7.64
CA ALA A 136 -10.90 18.80 6.90
C ALA A 136 -11.45 18.29 5.56
N ASP A 137 -10.79 17.31 4.94
CA ASP A 137 -11.12 16.81 3.62
C ASP A 137 -11.79 15.43 3.62
N VAL A 138 -11.69 14.67 4.72
CA VAL A 138 -12.09 13.26 4.77
C VAL A 138 -13.55 13.03 4.38
N GLN A 139 -14.43 13.99 4.64
CA GLN A 139 -15.84 13.91 4.28
C GLN A 139 -16.11 14.13 2.77
N ASN A 140 -15.14 14.68 2.06
CA ASN A 140 -15.21 14.95 0.62
C ASN A 140 -14.55 13.85 -0.22
N MET A 141 -14.04 12.79 0.42
CA MET A 141 -13.39 11.66 -0.22
C MET A 141 -14.41 10.57 -0.52
N ALA A 142 -14.39 10.01 -1.72
CA ALA A 142 -15.22 8.85 -2.05
C ALA A 142 -14.92 7.66 -1.13
N LEU A 143 -13.66 7.50 -0.72
CA LEU A 143 -13.22 6.52 0.27
C LEU A 143 -12.18 7.14 1.21
N PRO A 144 -12.48 7.34 2.51
CA PRO A 144 -11.50 7.81 3.48
C PRO A 144 -10.26 6.91 3.54
N PRO A 145 -9.03 7.48 3.62
CA PRO A 145 -7.80 6.71 3.52
C PRO A 145 -7.70 5.58 4.54
N CYS A 146 -7.54 4.35 4.06
CA CYS A 146 -7.28 3.19 4.90
C CYS A 146 -5.84 3.22 5.42
N HIS A 147 -4.85 3.45 4.56
CA HIS A 147 -3.45 3.68 4.90
C HIS A 147 -3.24 5.17 5.17
N CYS A 148 -3.25 5.50 6.48
CA CYS A 148 -3.41 6.89 6.95
C CYS A 148 -2.12 7.68 6.96
N LEU A 149 -1.02 7.06 7.39
CA LEU A 149 0.28 7.72 7.51
C LEU A 149 1.41 6.71 7.39
N PHE A 150 2.54 7.19 6.93
CA PHE A 150 3.77 6.40 6.94
C PHE A 150 4.97 7.25 7.34
N GLN A 151 5.95 6.59 7.94
CA GLN A 151 7.18 7.19 8.45
C GLN A 151 8.37 6.42 7.93
N PHE A 152 9.45 7.15 7.60
CA PHE A 152 10.71 6.57 7.22
C PHE A 152 11.77 6.72 8.30
N GLN A 153 12.72 5.81 8.29
CA GLN A 153 13.94 5.87 9.08
C GLN A 153 15.13 5.47 8.23
N VAL A 154 16.22 6.24 8.30
CA VAL A 154 17.49 5.88 7.71
C VAL A 154 18.41 5.35 8.82
N ALA A 155 18.94 4.15 8.63
CA ALA A 155 19.92 3.55 9.52
C ALA A 155 20.90 2.68 8.71
N ASN A 156 22.18 2.81 8.97
CA ASN A 156 23.23 2.01 8.31
C ASN A 156 23.15 2.03 6.76
N GLY A 157 22.81 3.18 6.17
CA GLY A 157 22.65 3.33 4.72
C GLY A 157 21.41 2.64 4.14
N ARG A 158 20.46 2.21 4.99
CA ARG A 158 19.19 1.59 4.59
C ARG A 158 18.02 2.48 4.98
N LEU A 159 17.03 2.56 4.09
CA LEU A 159 15.76 3.26 4.29
C LEU A 159 14.67 2.25 4.65
N SER A 160 14.09 2.37 5.84
CA SER A 160 12.95 1.57 6.28
C SER A 160 11.67 2.42 6.32
N CYS A 161 10.54 1.79 6.04
CA CYS A 161 9.22 2.43 6.05
C CYS A 161 8.31 1.74 7.07
N GLN A 162 7.62 2.51 7.89
CA GLN A 162 6.52 2.03 8.72
C GLN A 162 5.22 2.68 8.28
N LEU A 163 4.25 1.86 7.87
CA LEU A 163 2.90 2.26 7.52
C LEU A 163 1.94 2.01 8.69
N TYR A 164 1.08 2.97 9.01
CA TYR A 164 -0.13 2.74 9.80
C TYR A 164 -1.36 2.71 8.89
N GLN A 165 -2.05 1.58 8.90
CA GLN A 165 -3.31 1.35 8.18
C GLN A 165 -4.43 1.14 9.20
N ARG A 166 -5.41 2.08 9.24
CA ARG A 166 -6.51 2.08 10.22
C ARG A 166 -7.52 0.96 9.99
N SER A 167 -7.74 0.60 8.73
CA SER A 167 -8.71 -0.40 8.28
C SER A 167 -8.06 -1.26 7.21
N ALA A 168 -8.04 -2.56 7.41
CA ALA A 168 -7.23 -3.48 6.63
C ALA A 168 -8.01 -4.74 6.24
N ASP A 169 -8.64 -4.71 5.04
CA ASP A 169 -9.10 -5.93 4.39
C ASP A 169 -7.91 -6.86 4.17
N SER A 170 -7.83 -7.86 5.02
CA SER A 170 -6.66 -8.74 5.08
C SER A 170 -6.57 -9.71 3.92
N PHE A 171 -7.66 -9.92 3.15
CA PHE A 171 -7.65 -10.86 2.02
C PHE A 171 -7.37 -10.17 0.68
N LEU A 172 -8.06 -9.09 0.35
CA LEU A 172 -7.90 -8.38 -0.92
C LEU A 172 -6.91 -7.20 -0.80
N GLY A 173 -7.07 -6.32 0.18
CA GLY A 173 -6.33 -5.06 0.28
C GLY A 173 -4.90 -5.21 0.81
N VAL A 174 -4.72 -5.84 1.97
CA VAL A 174 -3.39 -5.94 2.63
C VAL A 174 -2.28 -6.48 1.73
N PRO A 175 -2.48 -7.53 0.90
CA PRO A 175 -1.46 -7.99 -0.02
C PRO A 175 -0.98 -6.93 -1.03
N PHE A 176 -1.90 -6.11 -1.56
CA PHE A 176 -1.60 -5.00 -2.45
C PHE A 176 -0.82 -3.90 -1.71
N ASN A 177 -1.28 -3.54 -0.50
CA ASN A 177 -0.63 -2.51 0.30
C ASN A 177 0.81 -2.90 0.70
N ILE A 178 1.06 -4.17 1.05
CA ILE A 178 2.42 -4.66 1.33
C ILE A 178 3.34 -4.42 0.13
N ALA A 179 2.94 -4.84 -1.06
CA ALA A 179 3.75 -4.69 -2.25
C ALA A 179 3.91 -3.22 -2.69
N SER A 180 2.84 -2.42 -2.59
CA SER A 180 2.84 -0.99 -2.94
C SER A 180 3.82 -0.19 -2.07
N TYR A 181 3.77 -0.35 -0.74
CA TYR A 181 4.66 0.39 0.15
C TYR A 181 6.10 -0.16 0.17
N ALA A 182 6.29 -1.45 -0.10
CA ALA A 182 7.62 -2.00 -0.37
C ALA A 182 8.22 -1.35 -1.63
N LEU A 183 7.44 -1.25 -2.72
CA LEU A 183 7.86 -0.58 -3.96
C LEU A 183 8.19 0.90 -3.71
N LEU A 184 7.33 1.64 -3.01
CA LEU A 184 7.59 3.03 -2.64
C LEU A 184 8.89 3.18 -1.85
N THR A 185 9.17 2.25 -0.93
CA THR A 185 10.40 2.25 -0.14
C THR A 185 11.62 2.06 -1.03
N HIS A 186 11.58 1.12 -1.99
CA HIS A 186 12.64 0.92 -2.97
C HIS A 186 12.86 2.14 -3.86
N MET A 187 11.78 2.77 -4.35
CA MET A 187 11.83 3.96 -5.20
C MET A 187 12.53 5.12 -4.49
N ILE A 188 12.10 5.44 -3.27
CA ILE A 188 12.67 6.54 -2.47
C ILE A 188 14.12 6.23 -2.08
N ALA A 189 14.40 5.00 -1.66
CA ALA A 189 15.77 4.58 -1.34
C ALA A 189 16.70 4.77 -2.56
N ALA A 190 16.29 4.34 -3.74
CA ALA A 190 17.07 4.48 -4.97
C ALA A 190 17.36 5.95 -5.32
N ILE A 191 16.34 6.84 -5.26
CA ILE A 191 16.50 8.28 -5.52
C ILE A 191 17.44 8.95 -4.50
N CYS A 192 17.41 8.47 -3.25
CA CYS A 192 18.24 9.02 -2.18
C CYS A 192 19.63 8.36 -2.08
N GLY A 193 19.99 7.42 -2.98
CA GLY A 193 21.25 6.70 -2.93
C GLY A 193 21.39 5.75 -1.74
N LEU A 194 20.27 5.26 -1.21
CA LEU A 194 20.18 4.34 -0.08
C LEU A 194 19.78 2.94 -0.56
N LYS A 195 19.99 1.94 0.28
CA LYS A 195 19.41 0.60 0.09
C LYS A 195 18.03 0.53 0.77
N ALA A 196 17.12 -0.26 0.26
CA ALA A 196 15.87 -0.56 0.96
C ALA A 196 16.17 -1.34 2.25
N GLY A 197 15.46 -0.98 3.31
CA GLY A 197 15.56 -1.57 4.64
C GLY A 197 14.40 -2.52 4.94
N GLU A 198 13.66 -2.25 6.01
CA GLU A 198 12.45 -2.98 6.35
C GLU A 198 11.19 -2.24 5.88
N PHE A 199 10.18 -3.00 5.50
CA PHE A 199 8.81 -2.51 5.48
C PHE A 199 8.07 -3.05 6.71
N ILE A 200 7.51 -2.15 7.51
CA ILE A 200 6.77 -2.45 8.74
C ILE A 200 5.33 -2.02 8.51
N HIS A 201 4.39 -2.96 8.57
CA HIS A 201 2.98 -2.71 8.35
C HIS A 201 2.22 -2.82 9.66
N THR A 202 1.82 -1.71 10.22
CA THR A 202 1.02 -1.63 11.46
C THR A 202 -0.45 -1.47 11.09
N LEU A 203 -1.25 -2.43 11.48
CA LEU A 203 -2.68 -2.52 11.20
C LEU A 203 -3.49 -2.16 12.44
N GLY A 204 -4.48 -1.31 12.29
CA GLY A 204 -5.49 -1.03 13.31
C GLY A 204 -6.55 -2.12 13.33
N ASP A 205 -7.68 -1.92 12.64
CA ASP A 205 -8.70 -2.93 12.43
C ASP A 205 -8.28 -3.84 11.27
N ALA A 206 -7.73 -5.00 11.59
CA ALA A 206 -7.36 -6.01 10.62
C ALA A 206 -8.45 -7.07 10.55
N HIS A 207 -9.13 -7.15 9.40
CA HIS A 207 -10.34 -7.96 9.27
C HIS A 207 -10.34 -8.83 8.01
N LEU A 208 -11.16 -9.86 8.06
CA LEU A 208 -11.63 -10.65 6.94
C LEU A 208 -13.14 -10.45 6.82
N TYR A 209 -13.63 -10.17 5.62
CA TYR A 209 -15.06 -10.22 5.35
C TYR A 209 -15.57 -11.65 5.50
N ALA A 210 -16.83 -11.83 5.95
CA ALA A 210 -17.38 -13.15 6.19
C ALA A 210 -17.40 -14.03 4.93
N ASN A 211 -17.60 -13.43 3.77
CA ASN A 211 -17.56 -14.08 2.46
C ASN A 211 -16.13 -14.40 1.94
N HIS A 212 -15.08 -14.10 2.72
CA HIS A 212 -13.66 -14.42 2.42
C HIS A 212 -13.09 -15.54 3.31
N PHE A 213 -13.84 -16.07 4.27
CA PHE A 213 -13.28 -17.05 5.22
C PHE A 213 -12.82 -18.34 4.54
N ASP A 214 -13.54 -18.83 3.55
CA ASP A 214 -13.17 -20.06 2.84
C ASP A 214 -11.96 -19.86 1.95
N GLN A 215 -11.86 -18.70 1.30
CA GLN A 215 -10.69 -18.30 0.52
C GLN A 215 -9.44 -18.17 1.39
N ALA A 216 -9.58 -17.57 2.59
CA ALA A 216 -8.50 -17.48 3.55
C ALA A 216 -8.05 -18.86 4.05
N ARG A 217 -9.00 -19.75 4.36
CA ARG A 217 -8.71 -21.15 4.73
C ARG A 217 -8.02 -21.92 3.59
N GLN A 218 -8.45 -21.71 2.35
CA GLN A 218 -7.80 -22.28 1.16
C GLN A 218 -6.36 -21.77 1.03
N GLN A 219 -6.14 -20.47 1.20
CA GLN A 219 -4.80 -19.87 1.11
C GLN A 219 -3.86 -20.37 2.21
N LEU A 220 -4.37 -20.60 3.44
CA LEU A 220 -3.60 -21.13 4.55
C LEU A 220 -3.09 -22.58 4.33
N LYS A 221 -3.72 -23.33 3.43
CA LYS A 221 -3.24 -24.69 3.05
C LYS A 221 -2.05 -24.65 2.09
N ARG A 222 -1.73 -23.49 1.51
CA ARG A 222 -0.65 -23.32 0.53
C ARG A 222 0.66 -22.98 1.23
N GLN A 223 1.76 -23.52 0.71
CA GLN A 223 3.11 -23.19 1.20
C GLN A 223 3.65 -22.00 0.40
N PRO A 224 4.20 -20.97 1.06
CA PRO A 224 4.89 -19.90 0.36
C PRO A 224 6.18 -20.42 -0.29
N THR A 225 6.45 -19.98 -1.49
CA THR A 225 7.71 -20.13 -2.20
C THR A 225 8.69 -19.01 -1.83
N GLU A 226 9.88 -19.03 -2.40
CA GLU A 226 10.84 -17.92 -2.29
C GLU A 226 10.23 -16.61 -2.81
N LEU A 227 10.67 -15.49 -2.22
CA LEU A 227 10.23 -14.17 -2.66
C LEU A 227 10.82 -13.85 -4.04
N PRO A 228 10.06 -13.18 -4.90
CA PRO A 228 10.61 -12.64 -6.14
C PRO A 228 11.57 -11.48 -5.86
N ASN A 229 12.30 -11.06 -6.90
CA ASN A 229 13.16 -9.89 -6.83
C ASN A 229 12.56 -8.73 -7.63
N LEU A 230 12.71 -7.52 -7.12
CA LEU A 230 12.40 -6.29 -7.83
C LEU A 230 13.69 -5.79 -8.52
N LEU A 231 13.63 -5.60 -9.84
CA LEU A 231 14.64 -4.88 -10.61
C LEU A 231 14.12 -3.48 -10.93
N ILE A 232 14.97 -2.46 -10.69
CA ILE A 232 14.72 -1.08 -11.10
C ILE A 232 15.70 -0.77 -12.23
N HIS A 233 15.24 -0.79 -13.48
CA HIS A 233 16.08 -0.62 -14.66
C HIS A 233 16.60 0.81 -14.83
N ARG A 234 15.84 1.79 -14.35
CA ARG A 234 16.19 3.21 -14.42
C ARG A 234 15.81 3.90 -13.11
N VAL A 235 16.73 4.68 -12.55
CA VAL A 235 16.45 5.54 -11.40
C VAL A 235 16.41 6.98 -11.88
N PRO A 236 15.25 7.64 -11.96
CA PRO A 236 15.15 9.03 -12.36
C PRO A 236 15.62 9.97 -11.25
N LYS A 237 15.77 11.26 -11.57
CA LYS A 237 16.15 12.28 -10.58
C LYS A 237 15.00 12.64 -9.63
N ARG A 238 13.77 12.55 -10.10
CA ARG A 238 12.54 12.87 -9.34
C ARG A 238 11.65 11.65 -9.26
N ILE A 239 10.90 11.54 -8.19
CA ILE A 239 9.96 10.42 -8.00
C ILE A 239 8.83 10.44 -9.03
N ASP A 240 8.45 11.63 -9.50
CA ASP A 240 7.43 11.85 -10.53
C ASP A 240 7.80 11.26 -11.90
N ASP A 241 9.10 11.07 -12.17
CA ASP A 241 9.61 10.65 -13.47
C ASP A 241 9.71 9.13 -13.61
N PHE A 242 9.37 8.37 -12.57
CA PHE A 242 9.25 6.90 -12.67
C PHE A 242 8.08 6.52 -13.58
N LYS A 243 8.28 5.43 -14.32
CA LYS A 243 7.28 4.82 -15.20
C LYS A 243 7.13 3.35 -14.89
N TYR A 244 6.05 2.76 -15.33
CA TYR A 244 5.79 1.33 -15.16
C TYR A 244 6.95 0.45 -15.67
N GLU A 245 7.51 0.80 -16.82
CA GLU A 245 8.59 0.08 -17.50
C GLU A 245 9.93 0.13 -16.75
N ASP A 246 10.06 1.00 -15.75
CA ASP A 246 11.26 1.06 -14.92
C ASP A 246 11.34 -0.11 -13.93
N PHE A 247 10.25 -0.86 -13.73
CA PHE A 247 10.12 -1.93 -12.73
C PHE A 247 9.90 -3.28 -13.39
N GLU A 248 10.65 -4.28 -12.94
CA GLU A 248 10.45 -5.67 -13.31
C GLU A 248 10.47 -6.56 -12.07
N ILE A 249 9.50 -7.44 -11.97
CA ILE A 249 9.47 -8.50 -10.94
C ILE A 249 9.97 -9.79 -11.58
N VAL A 250 11.12 -10.26 -11.14
CA VAL A 250 11.72 -11.50 -11.66
C VAL A 250 11.58 -12.64 -10.65
N ASN A 251 11.53 -13.87 -11.17
CA ASN A 251 11.40 -15.10 -10.37
C ASN A 251 10.09 -15.16 -9.55
N TYR A 252 9.02 -14.54 -10.03
CA TYR A 252 7.71 -14.61 -9.35
C TYR A 252 7.01 -15.93 -9.66
N ILE A 253 7.09 -16.87 -8.73
CA ILE A 253 6.40 -18.17 -8.79
C ILE A 253 5.32 -18.16 -7.72
N ALA A 254 4.08 -18.00 -8.13
CA ALA A 254 2.93 -17.94 -7.23
C ALA A 254 1.91 -19.03 -7.53
N ALA A 255 1.23 -19.50 -6.48
CA ALA A 255 0.05 -20.33 -6.62
C ALA A 255 -1.06 -19.55 -7.35
N PRO A 256 -2.00 -20.25 -8.03
CA PRO A 256 -3.08 -19.58 -8.77
C PRO A 256 -3.85 -18.58 -7.92
N HIS A 257 -4.41 -17.57 -8.61
CA HIS A 257 -5.29 -16.59 -8.00
C HIS A 257 -6.44 -17.27 -7.23
N ILE A 258 -6.89 -16.65 -6.16
CA ILE A 258 -8.10 -17.04 -5.42
C ILE A 258 -9.06 -15.87 -5.55
N SER A 259 -10.15 -16.08 -6.30
CA SER A 259 -11.20 -15.08 -6.47
C SER A 259 -11.98 -14.89 -5.17
N ALA A 260 -12.33 -13.64 -4.87
CA ALA A 260 -13.20 -13.27 -3.77
C ALA A 260 -14.06 -12.06 -4.18
N PRO A 261 -15.31 -11.96 -3.70
CA PRO A 261 -16.17 -10.81 -3.99
C PRO A 261 -15.63 -9.57 -3.27
N ILE A 262 -15.78 -8.41 -3.92
CA ILE A 262 -15.52 -7.12 -3.27
C ILE A 262 -16.71 -6.76 -2.39
N ALA A 263 -16.46 -6.31 -1.17
CA ALA A 263 -17.48 -5.77 -0.28
C ALA A 263 -17.51 -4.24 -0.45
N VAL A 264 -18.62 -3.71 -0.97
CA VAL A 264 -18.86 -2.28 -1.29
C VAL A 264 -19.94 -1.69 -0.39
#